data_ee0f569edd611a90446c92ba7fcdf363
#
_entry.id   ee0f569edd611a90446c92ba7fcdf363
#
_cell.length_a   1.000
_cell.length_b   1.000
_cell.length_c   1.000
_cell.angle_alpha   90.00
_cell.angle_beta   90.00
_cell.angle_gamma   90.00
#
_symmetry.space_group_name_H-M   'P 1'
#
loop_
_entity.id
_entity.type
_entity.pdbx_description
1 polymer ?
#
loop_
_entity_poly.entity_id
_entity_poly.type
_entity_poly.pdbx_seq_one_letter_code
_entity_poly.pdbx_strand_id
1 'polypeptide(L)'
;MPVHTHPPSPPPSALLLLLLLLTALLHLGLCFYVPDSGPLLWLGDQVRERHLYTESQRRGLFLEMSPDGQVTGSAAQTPHSVLELRSVRPGDTVIRARLSSLYLCVDRTGHLTGQRQYTESDCTFREVILEDGYTRFLSMHHGLPVSLAPKPGKQGLRFSRFLPLRCSLSEERVLATQQTPEALDLDSGDPLGMGLGSLLSPAFSLDT
;
A
#
# COMPACT_ATOMS: atom_id res chain seq x y z
N MET A 1 7.06 16.70 80.04
CA MET A 1 5.78 16.60 79.32
C MET A 1 5.97 17.26 77.98
N PRO A 2 5.89 16.54 76.86
CA PRO A 2 6.03 17.14 75.54
C PRO A 2 4.71 17.78 75.13
N VAL A 3 4.77 19.06 74.77
CA VAL A 3 3.65 19.82 74.20
C VAL A 3 3.46 19.42 72.73
N HIS A 4 2.37 18.71 72.45
CA HIS A 4 1.94 18.43 71.07
C HIS A 4 1.34 19.74 70.52
N THR A 5 2.11 20.42 69.67
CA THR A 5 1.59 21.51 68.86
C THR A 5 0.94 20.91 67.61
N HIS A 6 -0.40 20.98 67.55
CA HIS A 6 -1.15 20.66 66.34
C HIS A 6 -0.81 21.70 65.23
N PRO A 7 -0.53 21.28 64.00
CA PRO A 7 -0.37 22.22 62.91
C PRO A 7 -1.70 22.95 62.65
N PRO A 8 -1.68 24.24 62.29
CA PRO A 8 -2.89 25.01 62.05
C PRO A 8 -3.58 24.45 60.78
N SER A 9 -4.90 24.26 60.85
CA SER A 9 -5.72 23.85 59.73
C SER A 9 -5.67 24.91 58.62
N PRO A 10 -5.54 24.51 57.34
CA PRO A 10 -5.46 25.46 56.23
C PRO A 10 -6.78 26.27 56.16
N PRO A 11 -6.73 27.56 55.81
CA PRO A 11 -7.92 28.37 55.64
C PRO A 11 -8.81 27.81 54.52
N PRO A 12 -10.16 27.93 54.60
CA PRO A 12 -11.10 27.35 53.64
C PRO A 12 -10.88 27.84 52.22
N SER A 13 -10.30 29.03 52.04
CA SER A 13 -9.89 29.57 50.74
C SER A 13 -8.75 28.80 50.08
N ALA A 14 -7.79 28.29 50.86
CA ALA A 14 -6.68 27.48 50.32
C ALA A 14 -7.15 26.11 49.85
N LEU A 15 -8.14 25.52 50.56
CA LEU A 15 -8.73 24.24 50.16
C LEU A 15 -9.51 24.35 48.85
N LEU A 16 -10.22 25.46 48.68
CA LEU A 16 -11.00 25.76 47.46
C LEU A 16 -10.09 25.98 46.26
N LEU A 17 -8.96 26.68 46.42
CA LEU A 17 -7.94 26.87 45.38
C LEU A 17 -7.28 25.55 45.02
N LEU A 18 -6.97 24.69 45.98
CA LEU A 18 -6.40 23.37 45.71
C LEU A 18 -7.35 22.49 44.90
N LEU A 19 -8.65 22.53 45.23
CA LEU A 19 -9.70 21.77 44.55
C LEU A 19 -9.87 22.26 43.09
N LEU A 20 -9.83 23.58 42.85
CA LEU A 20 -9.88 24.17 41.52
C LEU A 20 -8.63 23.82 40.71
N LEU A 21 -7.45 23.81 41.30
CA LEU A 21 -6.21 23.38 40.65
C LEU A 21 -6.26 21.89 40.28
N LEU A 22 -6.78 21.05 41.18
CA LEU A 22 -6.89 19.61 40.93
C LEU A 22 -7.88 19.31 39.79
N THR A 23 -9.03 20.01 39.75
CA THR A 23 -10.00 19.86 38.67
C THR A 23 -9.45 20.37 37.34
N ALA A 24 -8.70 21.47 37.33
CA ALA A 24 -8.04 21.98 36.13
C ALA A 24 -6.98 20.99 35.58
N LEU A 25 -6.18 20.38 36.47
CA LEU A 25 -5.20 19.37 36.12
C LEU A 25 -5.86 18.09 35.57
N LEU A 26 -6.99 17.67 36.16
CA LEU A 26 -7.76 16.53 35.62
C LEU A 26 -8.33 16.81 34.24
N HIS A 27 -8.81 18.03 33.98
CA HIS A 27 -9.34 18.41 32.66
C HIS A 27 -8.22 18.51 31.61
N LEU A 28 -7.02 18.98 31.98
CA LEU A 28 -5.86 18.97 31.10
C LEU A 28 -5.37 17.54 30.79
N GLY A 29 -5.42 16.63 31.79
CA GLY A 29 -5.06 15.23 31.60
C GLY A 29 -6.02 14.45 30.69
N LEU A 30 -7.31 14.81 30.68
CA LEU A 30 -8.32 14.17 29.83
C LEU A 30 -8.21 14.58 28.36
N CYS A 31 -7.57 15.72 28.02
CA CYS A 31 -7.34 16.14 26.64
C CYS A 31 -6.30 15.27 25.91
N PHE A 32 -5.51 14.46 26.61
CA PHE A 32 -4.54 13.54 26.01
C PHE A 32 -5.03 12.08 25.95
N TYR A 33 -6.23 11.81 26.45
CA TYR A 33 -6.83 10.51 26.23
C TYR A 33 -7.39 10.47 24.81
N VAL A 34 -6.57 10.07 23.84
CA VAL A 34 -7.01 9.65 22.53
C VAL A 34 -7.68 8.29 22.73
N PRO A 35 -9.00 8.18 22.60
CA PRO A 35 -9.64 6.86 22.63
C PRO A 35 -9.05 6.03 21.49
N ASP A 36 -8.42 4.92 21.85
CA ASP A 36 -7.72 3.98 20.96
C ASP A 36 -8.60 3.35 19.88
N SER A 37 -9.86 3.74 19.81
CA SER A 37 -10.88 3.05 19.03
C SER A 37 -11.55 3.86 17.93
N GLY A 38 -11.33 5.15 17.82
CA GLY A 38 -12.12 5.96 16.89
C GLY A 38 -11.52 6.11 15.48
N PRO A 39 -10.38 6.77 15.31
CA PRO A 39 -9.89 7.10 13.95
C PRO A 39 -9.11 5.97 13.29
N LEU A 40 -8.49 5.04 14.04
CA LEU A 40 -7.68 3.99 13.44
C LEU A 40 -8.51 2.86 12.81
N LEU A 41 -9.75 2.64 13.23
CA LEU A 41 -10.65 1.68 12.62
C LEU A 41 -11.10 2.11 11.22
N TRP A 42 -11.16 3.42 10.95
CA TRP A 42 -11.43 3.95 9.60
C TRP A 42 -10.19 3.86 8.69
N LEU A 43 -8.98 3.79 9.23
CA LEU A 43 -7.76 3.55 8.47
C LEU A 43 -7.64 2.09 7.99
N GLY A 44 -8.34 1.16 8.63
CA GLY A 44 -8.36 -0.26 8.25
C GLY A 44 -8.97 -0.53 6.87
N ASP A 45 -9.79 0.38 6.34
CA ASP A 45 -10.40 0.25 5.01
C ASP A 45 -9.66 1.04 3.93
N GLN A 46 -8.53 1.67 4.24
CA GLN A 46 -7.73 2.36 3.24
C GLN A 46 -6.99 1.37 2.35
N VAL A 47 -7.43 1.31 1.11
CA VAL A 47 -6.71 0.59 0.06
C VAL A 47 -5.49 1.42 -0.36
N ARG A 48 -4.31 0.83 -0.23
CA ARG A 48 -3.05 1.42 -0.66
C ARG A 48 -2.64 0.81 -2.00
N GLU A 49 -2.74 1.55 -3.09
CA GLU A 49 -2.24 1.09 -4.38
C GLU A 49 -0.73 1.23 -4.45
N ARG A 50 -0.05 0.13 -4.70
CA ARG A 50 1.41 0.06 -4.72
C ARG A 50 1.91 -0.90 -5.80
N HIS A 51 3.13 -0.63 -6.26
CA HIS A 51 3.98 -1.63 -6.89
C HIS A 51 4.89 -2.23 -5.84
N LEU A 52 5.00 -3.55 -5.76
CA LEU A 52 5.95 -4.23 -4.90
C LEU A 52 7.24 -4.47 -5.67
N TYR A 53 8.23 -3.60 -5.45
CA TYR A 53 9.54 -3.67 -6.07
C TYR A 53 10.50 -4.47 -5.19
N THR A 54 11.26 -5.37 -5.79
CA THR A 54 12.31 -6.13 -5.13
C THR A 54 13.57 -6.13 -5.98
N GLU A 55 14.72 -6.19 -5.35
CA GLU A 55 15.98 -6.23 -6.07
C GLU A 55 16.96 -7.24 -5.48
N SER A 56 17.84 -7.74 -6.32
CA SER A 56 19.08 -8.37 -5.95
C SER A 56 20.19 -7.75 -6.78
N GLN A 57 21.42 -7.78 -6.29
CA GLN A 57 22.66 -7.14 -6.73
C GLN A 57 22.73 -6.54 -8.16
N ARG A 58 21.90 -6.97 -9.12
CA ARG A 58 21.92 -6.49 -10.52
C ARG A 58 20.56 -6.46 -11.21
N ARG A 59 19.46 -6.81 -10.52
CA ARG A 59 18.13 -6.84 -11.15
C ARG A 59 17.07 -6.37 -10.17
N GLY A 60 16.32 -5.35 -10.59
CA GLY A 60 15.07 -4.97 -9.96
C GLY A 60 13.90 -5.67 -10.64
N LEU A 61 12.90 -6.09 -9.86
CA LEU A 61 11.70 -6.74 -10.35
C LEU A 61 10.48 -6.17 -9.63
N PHE A 62 9.40 -5.98 -10.37
CA PHE A 62 8.09 -5.68 -9.84
C PHE A 62 7.28 -6.97 -9.75
N LEU A 63 6.63 -7.21 -8.62
CA LEU A 63 5.70 -8.32 -8.49
C LEU A 63 4.51 -8.07 -9.41
N GLU A 64 4.25 -9.02 -10.28
CA GLU A 64 3.18 -8.99 -11.26
C GLU A 64 2.27 -10.21 -11.11
N MET A 65 0.96 -9.98 -11.23
CA MET A 65 -0.04 -11.05 -11.15
C MET A 65 -0.92 -11.00 -12.39
N SER A 66 -0.74 -11.99 -13.26
CA SER A 66 -1.51 -12.13 -14.49
C SER A 66 -2.96 -12.58 -14.25
N PRO A 67 -3.87 -12.39 -15.22
CA PRO A 67 -5.29 -12.75 -15.07
C PRO A 67 -5.54 -14.25 -14.84
N ASP A 68 -4.62 -15.11 -15.26
CA ASP A 68 -4.64 -16.56 -15.04
C ASP A 68 -4.13 -16.97 -13.64
N GLY A 69 -3.71 -15.99 -12.83
CA GLY A 69 -3.25 -16.21 -11.46
C GLY A 69 -1.76 -16.55 -11.34
N GLN A 70 -0.99 -16.46 -12.42
CA GLN A 70 0.45 -16.65 -12.34
C GLN A 70 1.10 -15.42 -11.69
N VAL A 71 1.98 -15.65 -10.70
CA VAL A 71 2.76 -14.61 -10.02
C VAL A 71 4.20 -14.66 -10.49
N THR A 72 4.66 -13.56 -11.08
CA THR A 72 6.01 -13.44 -11.66
C THR A 72 6.67 -12.11 -11.31
N GLY A 73 7.92 -11.93 -11.72
CA GLY A 73 8.64 -10.66 -11.62
C GLY A 73 8.83 -10.02 -13.00
N SER A 74 8.38 -8.79 -13.16
CA SER A 74 8.57 -7.95 -14.34
C SER A 74 9.70 -6.94 -14.13
N ALA A 75 10.49 -6.66 -15.15
CA ALA A 75 11.53 -5.64 -15.12
C ALA A 75 10.97 -4.20 -15.20
N ALA A 76 9.73 -4.05 -15.61
CA ALA A 76 9.05 -2.76 -15.73
C ALA A 76 7.74 -2.75 -14.96
N GLN A 77 7.25 -1.57 -14.63
CA GLN A 77 5.90 -1.38 -14.11
C GLN A 77 4.89 -1.65 -15.22
N THR A 78 3.94 -2.52 -14.94
CA THR A 78 2.84 -2.88 -15.85
C THR A 78 1.51 -2.69 -15.15
N PRO A 79 0.37 -2.65 -15.86
CA PRO A 79 -0.94 -2.65 -15.22
C PRO A 79 -1.18 -3.87 -14.31
N HIS A 80 -0.56 -5.02 -14.62
CA HIS A 80 -0.64 -6.24 -13.82
C HIS A 80 0.23 -6.21 -12.55
N SER A 81 1.15 -5.23 -12.41
CA SER A 81 1.96 -5.02 -11.22
C SER A 81 1.35 -4.00 -10.25
N VAL A 82 0.19 -3.42 -10.58
CA VAL A 82 -0.58 -2.57 -9.66
C VAL A 82 -1.32 -3.43 -8.66
N LEU A 83 -0.95 -3.30 -7.39
CA LEU A 83 -1.50 -4.11 -6.30
C LEU A 83 -2.19 -3.21 -5.27
N GLU A 84 -3.33 -3.67 -4.80
CA GLU A 84 -4.09 -3.10 -3.70
C GLU A 84 -3.68 -3.80 -2.41
N LEU A 85 -3.12 -3.04 -1.47
CA LEU A 85 -2.79 -3.51 -0.13
C LEU A 85 -3.88 -3.01 0.81
N ARG A 86 -4.61 -3.93 1.43
CA ARG A 86 -5.69 -3.64 2.37
C ARG A 86 -5.36 -4.22 3.74
N SER A 87 -5.31 -3.38 4.76
CA SER A 87 -5.16 -3.83 6.15
C SER A 87 -6.46 -4.45 6.63
N VAL A 88 -6.40 -5.67 7.12
CA VAL A 88 -7.55 -6.41 7.66
C VAL A 88 -7.54 -6.46 9.19
N ARG A 89 -6.35 -6.40 9.78
CA ARG A 89 -6.08 -6.29 11.21
C ARG A 89 -4.78 -5.52 11.43
N PRO A 90 -4.49 -5.03 12.63
CA PRO A 90 -3.22 -4.36 12.93
C PRO A 90 -2.01 -5.25 12.53
N GLY A 91 -1.24 -4.78 11.56
CA GLY A 91 -0.07 -5.48 11.02
C GLY A 91 -0.38 -6.55 9.97
N ASP A 92 -1.64 -6.91 9.74
CA ASP A 92 -2.04 -7.92 8.78
C ASP A 92 -2.65 -7.29 7.51
N THR A 93 -2.17 -7.71 6.37
CA THR A 93 -2.51 -7.15 5.06
C THR A 93 -2.92 -8.25 4.08
N VAL A 94 -3.92 -7.95 3.28
CA VAL A 94 -4.33 -8.69 2.10
C VAL A 94 -3.84 -7.95 0.87
N ILE A 95 -3.28 -8.68 -0.09
CA ILE A 95 -2.76 -8.13 -1.35
C ILE A 95 -3.64 -8.63 -2.49
N ARG A 96 -4.14 -7.71 -3.31
CA ARG A 96 -5.02 -8.01 -4.43
C ARG A 96 -4.51 -7.32 -5.69
N ALA A 97 -4.54 -7.99 -6.83
CA ALA A 97 -4.25 -7.34 -8.10
C ALA A 97 -5.41 -6.43 -8.50
N ARG A 98 -5.11 -5.17 -8.82
CA ARG A 98 -6.14 -4.20 -9.22
C ARG A 98 -6.88 -4.64 -10.49
N LEU A 99 -6.13 -5.06 -11.50
CA LEU A 99 -6.68 -5.38 -12.82
C LEU A 99 -7.47 -6.69 -12.84
N SER A 100 -6.90 -7.77 -12.32
CA SER A 100 -7.52 -9.10 -12.35
C SER A 100 -8.42 -9.39 -11.15
N SER A 101 -8.39 -8.53 -10.13
CA SER A 101 -9.11 -8.72 -8.87
C SER A 101 -8.76 -10.00 -8.12
N LEU A 102 -7.63 -10.64 -8.45
CA LEU A 102 -7.16 -11.85 -7.79
C LEU A 102 -6.43 -11.51 -6.49
N TYR A 103 -6.59 -12.34 -5.47
CA TYR A 103 -5.86 -12.27 -4.21
C TYR A 103 -4.53 -12.98 -4.34
N LEU A 104 -3.45 -12.34 -3.88
CA LEU A 104 -2.17 -13.02 -3.74
C LEU A 104 -2.26 -14.01 -2.58
N CYS A 105 -1.92 -15.27 -2.84
CA CYS A 105 -1.93 -16.32 -1.85
C CYS A 105 -0.64 -17.14 -1.93
N VAL A 106 -0.25 -17.75 -0.83
CA VAL A 106 0.92 -18.62 -0.73
C VAL A 106 0.51 -19.96 -0.13
N ASP A 107 0.95 -21.04 -0.74
CA ASP A 107 0.72 -22.37 -0.23
C ASP A 107 1.79 -22.81 0.79
N ARG A 108 1.64 -24.02 1.35
CA ARG A 108 2.58 -24.61 2.33
C ARG A 108 3.99 -24.80 1.78
N THR A 109 4.16 -24.82 0.48
CA THR A 109 5.46 -24.98 -0.19
C THR A 109 6.13 -23.65 -0.49
N GLY A 110 5.42 -22.52 -0.26
CA GLY A 110 5.87 -21.17 -0.57
C GLY A 110 5.66 -20.78 -2.04
N HIS A 111 4.80 -21.52 -2.75
CA HIS A 111 4.42 -21.17 -4.11
C HIS A 111 3.35 -20.08 -4.09
N LEU A 112 3.57 -19.03 -4.87
CA LEU A 112 2.66 -17.89 -4.99
C LEU A 112 1.68 -18.10 -6.12
N THR A 113 0.40 -17.84 -5.83
CA THR A 113 -0.69 -17.89 -6.81
C THR A 113 -1.67 -16.76 -6.63
N GLY A 114 -2.29 -16.30 -7.72
CA GLY A 114 -3.45 -15.42 -7.69
C GLY A 114 -4.73 -16.26 -7.61
N GLN A 115 -5.58 -16.01 -6.61
CA GLN A 115 -6.83 -16.74 -6.40
C GLN A 115 -8.03 -15.81 -6.41
N ARG A 116 -9.15 -16.26 -6.98
CA ARG A 116 -10.42 -15.49 -7.00
C ARG A 116 -11.08 -15.41 -5.64
N GLN A 117 -10.96 -16.48 -4.86
CA GLN A 117 -11.53 -16.56 -3.52
C GLN A 117 -10.44 -16.26 -2.49
N TYR A 118 -10.75 -15.36 -1.59
CA TYR A 118 -9.92 -15.08 -0.43
C TYR A 118 -9.98 -16.24 0.56
N THR A 119 -8.83 -16.72 0.99
CA THR A 119 -8.68 -17.69 2.07
C THR A 119 -7.74 -17.08 3.12
N GLU A 120 -8.22 -16.95 4.35
CA GLU A 120 -7.45 -16.28 5.41
C GLU A 120 -6.09 -16.96 5.65
N SER A 121 -6.04 -18.29 5.65
CA SER A 121 -4.82 -19.06 5.88
C SER A 121 -3.71 -18.76 4.86
N ASP A 122 -4.08 -18.61 3.60
CA ASP A 122 -3.13 -18.57 2.50
C ASP A 122 -2.90 -17.15 1.95
N CYS A 123 -3.88 -16.25 2.14
CA CYS A 123 -3.90 -14.94 1.49
C CYS A 123 -3.74 -13.76 2.46
N THR A 124 -3.49 -14.03 3.77
CA THR A 124 -3.20 -12.99 4.75
C THR A 124 -1.72 -12.96 5.09
N PHE A 125 -1.15 -11.77 5.07
CA PHE A 125 0.27 -11.55 5.30
C PHE A 125 0.49 -10.55 6.41
N ARG A 126 1.51 -10.79 7.24
CA ARG A 126 2.03 -9.80 8.18
C ARG A 126 3.07 -8.93 7.50
N GLU A 127 2.88 -7.62 7.60
CA GLU A 127 3.87 -6.65 7.14
C GLU A 127 4.96 -6.49 8.22
N VAL A 128 6.21 -6.78 7.85
CA VAL A 128 7.38 -6.57 8.69
C VAL A 128 8.30 -5.57 8.00
N ILE A 129 8.37 -4.36 8.54
CA ILE A 129 9.26 -3.32 8.04
C ILE A 129 10.67 -3.64 8.53
N LEU A 130 11.63 -3.69 7.61
CA LEU A 130 13.03 -3.95 7.87
C LEU A 130 13.79 -2.63 8.10
N GLU A 131 14.95 -2.70 8.72
CA GLU A 131 15.80 -1.54 9.02
C GLU A 131 16.27 -0.80 7.76
N ASP A 132 16.37 -1.49 6.63
CA ASP A 132 16.73 -0.92 5.32
C ASP A 132 15.55 -0.27 4.59
N GLY A 133 14.37 -0.17 5.23
CA GLY A 133 13.15 0.42 4.66
C GLY A 133 12.34 -0.52 3.75
N TYR A 134 12.83 -1.73 3.50
CA TYR A 134 12.06 -2.74 2.80
C TYR A 134 11.01 -3.37 3.70
N THR A 135 9.98 -3.94 3.10
CA THR A 135 8.92 -4.67 3.78
C THR A 135 8.99 -6.15 3.39
N ARG A 136 8.89 -7.01 4.39
CA ARG A 136 8.69 -8.46 4.19
C ARG A 136 7.24 -8.79 4.51
N PHE A 137 6.60 -9.51 3.61
CA PHE A 137 5.25 -10.03 3.80
C PHE A 137 5.35 -11.50 4.19
N LEU A 138 4.93 -11.82 5.41
CA LEU A 138 4.98 -13.19 5.95
C LEU A 138 3.57 -13.77 5.98
N SER A 139 3.36 -14.95 5.40
CA SER A 139 2.11 -15.68 5.55
C SER A 139 1.83 -15.92 7.03
N MET A 140 0.65 -15.55 7.47
CA MET A 140 0.26 -15.69 8.88
C MET A 140 0.14 -17.17 9.30
N HIS A 141 -0.28 -18.03 8.39
CA HIS A 141 -0.49 -19.45 8.69
C HIS A 141 0.76 -20.30 8.45
N HIS A 142 1.47 -20.05 7.37
CA HIS A 142 2.62 -20.86 6.96
C HIS A 142 3.96 -20.33 7.48
N GLY A 143 4.03 -19.07 7.95
CA GLY A 143 5.27 -18.41 8.37
C GLY A 143 6.26 -18.18 7.22
N LEU A 144 5.83 -18.40 5.97
CA LEU A 144 6.66 -18.29 4.79
C LEU A 144 6.60 -16.87 4.21
N PRO A 145 7.73 -16.30 3.76
CA PRO A 145 7.73 -14.99 3.12
C PRO A 145 7.18 -15.07 1.69
N VAL A 146 6.45 -14.04 1.28
CA VAL A 146 6.21 -13.78 -0.13
C VAL A 146 7.56 -13.68 -0.83
N SER A 147 7.80 -14.49 -1.85
CA SER A 147 9.10 -14.59 -2.48
C SER A 147 8.96 -14.87 -3.97
N LEU A 148 9.51 -13.98 -4.81
CA LEU A 148 9.61 -14.26 -6.24
C LEU A 148 10.70 -15.30 -6.49
N ALA A 149 10.33 -16.41 -7.11
CA ALA A 149 11.29 -17.40 -7.54
C ALA A 149 12.11 -16.85 -8.74
N PRO A 150 13.42 -17.13 -8.82
CA PRO A 150 14.14 -16.94 -10.06
C PRO A 150 13.53 -17.84 -11.13
N LYS A 151 13.60 -17.40 -12.40
CA LYS A 151 13.12 -18.20 -13.54
C LYS A 151 13.65 -19.64 -13.45
N PRO A 152 12.84 -20.66 -13.82
CA PRO A 152 13.25 -22.05 -13.79
C PRO A 152 14.63 -22.26 -14.45
N GLY A 153 15.53 -22.97 -13.77
CA GLY A 153 16.90 -23.23 -14.26
C GLY A 153 17.99 -22.28 -13.77
N LYS A 154 17.67 -21.24 -13.01
CA LYS A 154 18.68 -20.40 -12.35
C LYS A 154 18.59 -20.57 -10.83
N GLN A 155 19.60 -21.18 -10.23
CA GLN A 155 19.83 -21.11 -8.80
C GLN A 155 20.15 -19.65 -8.44
N GLY A 156 19.14 -18.90 -7.99
CA GLY A 156 19.26 -17.52 -7.59
C GLY A 156 18.61 -17.29 -6.24
N LEU A 157 19.08 -16.30 -5.52
CA LEU A 157 18.48 -15.84 -4.28
C LEU A 157 17.00 -15.51 -4.53
N ARG A 158 16.13 -16.01 -3.68
CA ARG A 158 14.70 -15.67 -3.69
C ARG A 158 14.55 -14.22 -3.25
N PHE A 159 13.83 -13.45 -4.03
CA PHE A 159 13.49 -12.06 -3.70
C PHE A 159 12.33 -12.07 -2.70
N SER A 160 12.59 -11.79 -1.43
CA SER A 160 11.60 -11.90 -0.35
C SER A 160 11.41 -10.61 0.45
N ARG A 161 12.00 -9.51 -0.02
CA ARG A 161 11.84 -8.18 0.57
C ARG A 161 11.43 -7.21 -0.52
N PHE A 162 10.46 -6.37 -0.24
CA PHE A 162 9.83 -5.49 -1.21
C PHE A 162 9.84 -4.04 -0.74
N LEU A 163 10.02 -3.14 -1.66
CA LEU A 163 9.80 -1.71 -1.47
C LEU A 163 8.42 -1.36 -2.06
N PRO A 164 7.43 -0.99 -1.23
CA PRO A 164 6.11 -0.59 -1.73
C PRO A 164 6.18 0.80 -2.35
N LEU A 165 6.29 0.87 -3.66
CA LEU A 165 6.34 2.11 -4.42
C LEU A 165 4.92 2.62 -4.73
N ARG A 166 4.74 3.94 -4.77
CA ARG A 166 3.48 4.54 -5.21
C ARG A 166 3.23 4.22 -6.67
N CYS A 167 1.97 3.98 -7.02
CA CYS A 167 1.58 3.82 -8.40
C CYS A 167 1.78 5.14 -9.15
N SER A 168 2.65 5.16 -10.15
CA SER A 168 2.88 6.30 -11.04
C SER A 168 2.13 6.16 -12.38
N LEU A 169 1.50 5.00 -12.61
CA LEU A 169 0.67 4.79 -13.78
C LEU A 169 -0.62 5.60 -13.62
N SER A 170 -0.92 6.48 -14.56
CA SER A 170 -2.18 7.20 -14.58
C SER A 170 -3.35 6.20 -14.67
N GLU A 171 -4.46 6.51 -14.01
CA GLU A 171 -5.68 5.67 -14.06
C GLU A 171 -6.09 5.35 -15.49
N GLU A 172 -5.89 6.28 -16.39
CA GLU A 172 -6.15 6.17 -17.82
C GLU A 172 -5.42 5.00 -18.48
N ARG A 173 -4.15 4.73 -18.10
CA ARG A 173 -3.40 3.58 -18.63
C ARG A 173 -3.87 2.24 -18.08
N VAL A 174 -4.32 2.21 -16.84
CA VAL A 174 -4.83 0.99 -16.21
C VAL A 174 -6.17 0.60 -16.83
N LEU A 175 -7.04 1.58 -17.11
CA LEU A 175 -8.36 1.36 -17.73
C LEU A 175 -8.25 1.03 -19.23
N ALA A 176 -7.32 1.66 -19.96
CA ALA A 176 -7.11 1.39 -21.38
C ALA A 176 -6.71 -0.07 -21.67
N THR A 177 -6.07 -0.75 -20.69
CA THR A 177 -5.70 -2.17 -20.84
C THR A 177 -6.91 -3.11 -20.62
N GLN A 178 -8.01 -2.62 -20.04
CA GLN A 178 -9.25 -3.40 -19.86
C GLN A 178 -10.16 -3.35 -21.10
N GLN A 179 -9.96 -2.37 -21.98
CA GLN A 179 -10.65 -2.29 -23.25
C GLN A 179 -9.87 -3.11 -24.27
N THR A 180 -10.31 -4.33 -24.53
CA THR A 180 -9.95 -5.05 -25.75
C THR A 180 -10.23 -4.11 -26.92
N PRO A 181 -9.33 -3.97 -27.93
CA PRO A 181 -9.64 -3.18 -29.10
C PRO A 181 -10.70 -3.92 -29.91
N GLU A 182 -11.97 -3.71 -29.58
CA GLU A 182 -12.99 -3.73 -30.62
C GLU A 182 -12.62 -2.59 -31.55
N ALA A 183 -12.37 -2.92 -32.80
CA ALA A 183 -12.00 -1.99 -33.84
C ALA A 183 -12.90 -0.75 -33.74
N LEU A 184 -12.33 0.37 -33.31
CA LEU A 184 -12.91 1.68 -33.49
C LEU A 184 -12.88 1.93 -35.00
N ASP A 185 -13.99 1.63 -35.62
CA ASP A 185 -14.34 2.11 -36.97
C ASP A 185 -14.46 3.63 -36.85
N LEU A 186 -13.34 4.32 -37.08
CA LEU A 186 -13.24 5.76 -37.12
C LEU A 186 -13.80 6.26 -38.47
N ASP A 187 -15.06 5.94 -38.71
CA ASP A 187 -15.87 6.72 -39.65
C ASP A 187 -16.49 7.91 -38.86
N SER A 188 -15.66 8.76 -38.35
CA SER A 188 -16.09 10.06 -37.87
C SER A 188 -16.10 11.01 -39.06
N GLY A 189 -17.24 11.12 -39.70
CA GLY A 189 -17.54 12.25 -40.52
C GLY A 189 -17.30 13.52 -39.72
N ASP A 190 -16.24 14.25 -40.01
CA ASP A 190 -15.91 15.53 -39.39
C ASP A 190 -17.02 16.54 -39.70
N PRO A 191 -17.93 16.84 -38.76
CA PRO A 191 -19.07 17.71 -39.05
C PRO A 191 -18.68 19.18 -39.06
N LEU A 192 -17.42 19.55 -38.84
CA LEU A 192 -16.96 20.96 -38.77
C LEU A 192 -15.85 21.30 -39.75
N GLY A 193 -15.41 20.39 -40.63
CA GLY A 193 -14.49 20.71 -41.74
C GLY A 193 -13.15 21.33 -41.34
N MET A 194 -12.73 21.13 -40.09
CA MET A 194 -11.41 21.57 -39.65
C MET A 194 -10.38 20.46 -39.91
N GLY A 195 -10.18 20.19 -41.17
CA GLY A 195 -9.10 19.32 -41.58
C GLY A 195 -7.78 19.82 -41.02
N LEU A 196 -7.08 18.97 -40.27
CA LEU A 196 -5.69 19.13 -39.88
C LEU A 196 -4.79 19.07 -41.12
N GLY A 197 -5.04 19.98 -42.08
CA GLY A 197 -4.19 20.23 -43.22
C GLY A 197 -3.09 21.21 -42.82
N SER A 198 -1.87 20.75 -42.94
CA SER A 198 -0.64 21.53 -43.03
C SER A 198 -0.14 22.22 -41.75
N LEU A 199 0.48 21.49 -40.87
CA LEU A 199 1.66 21.97 -40.17
C LEU A 199 2.92 21.25 -40.74
N LEU A 200 3.17 21.46 -42.05
CA LEU A 200 4.49 21.26 -42.63
C LEU A 200 5.30 22.53 -42.33
N SER A 201 6.21 22.46 -41.42
CA SER A 201 7.26 23.46 -41.23
C SER A 201 8.06 23.63 -42.54
N PRO A 202 8.35 24.87 -42.96
CA PRO A 202 9.19 25.09 -44.13
C PRO A 202 10.62 24.60 -43.84
N ALA A 203 11.11 23.71 -44.69
CA ALA A 203 12.50 23.29 -44.72
C ALA A 203 13.38 24.53 -44.99
N PHE A 204 14.34 24.81 -44.11
CA PHE A 204 15.45 25.72 -44.40
C PHE A 204 16.38 25.02 -45.40
N SER A 205 16.32 25.43 -46.66
CA SER A 205 17.38 25.20 -47.65
C SER A 205 18.56 26.15 -47.30
N LEU A 206 19.69 25.54 -46.94
CA LEU A 206 20.99 26.21 -47.02
C LEU A 206 21.63 25.86 -48.35
N ASP A 207 21.57 26.79 -49.31
CA ASP A 207 22.39 26.79 -50.51
C ASP A 207 23.72 27.45 -50.22
N THR A 208 24.78 26.85 -50.82
CA THR A 208 26.21 27.22 -50.96
C THR A 208 27.11 27.09 -49.78
#